data_48a53feb5744b2a4e1d0daf842eeb751
#
_entry.id   48a53feb5744b2a4e1d0daf842eeb751
#
_cell.length_a   1.000
_cell.length_b   1.000
_cell.length_c   1.000
_cell.angle_alpha   90.00
_cell.angle_beta   90.00
_cell.angle_gamma   90.00
#
_symmetry.space_group_name_H-M   'P 1'
#
loop_
_entity.id
_entity.type
_entity.pdbx_description
1 polymer ?
#
loop_
_entity_poly.entity_id
_entity_poly.type
_entity_poly.pdbx_seq_one_letter_code
_entity_poly.pdbx_strand_id
1 'polypeptide(L)'
;MSETSTVAPDSAASTTLDINQIMAILPHRYPFLLIDRVVEIERKQRIVALKNVSINEPFFQGHFPGFPIMPGVLMIEAMAQAGGALLLTEIPDRDSKLMVFTGIERARFRKPVTPGDQVKIVVEVLAWRSMAVRMEGKAYVGEKLAAEAIISCALVPRTTNKDGNPQG
;
A
#
# COMPACT_ATOMS: atom_id res chain seq x y z
N MET A 1 -47.69 20.71 17.07
CA MET A 1 -46.92 20.61 15.84
C MET A 1 -45.56 20.07 16.22
N SER A 2 -45.35 18.77 16.00
CA SER A 2 -44.13 18.07 16.39
C SER A 2 -43.22 18.02 15.17
N GLU A 3 -42.05 18.66 15.27
CA GLU A 3 -41.01 18.56 14.26
C GLU A 3 -40.24 17.26 14.50
N THR A 4 -40.39 16.33 13.58
CA THR A 4 -39.60 15.09 13.49
C THR A 4 -38.27 15.44 12.85
N SER A 5 -37.22 15.54 13.67
CA SER A 5 -35.84 15.66 13.21
C SER A 5 -35.41 14.32 12.61
N THR A 6 -35.27 14.26 11.31
CA THR A 6 -34.70 13.12 10.59
C THR A 6 -33.17 13.20 10.74
N VAL A 7 -32.62 12.36 11.60
CA VAL A 7 -31.18 12.15 11.68
C VAL A 7 -30.75 11.42 10.42
N ALA A 8 -29.90 12.05 9.60
CA ALA A 8 -29.28 11.42 8.46
C ALA A 8 -28.36 10.27 8.95
N PRO A 9 -28.25 9.15 8.20
CA PRO A 9 -27.37 8.07 8.62
C PRO A 9 -25.91 8.54 8.63
N ASP A 10 -25.25 8.22 9.74
CA ASP A 10 -23.84 8.45 10.01
C ASP A 10 -23.01 7.92 8.83
N SER A 11 -22.35 8.81 8.10
CA SER A 11 -21.40 8.41 7.06
C SER A 11 -20.27 7.68 7.77
N ALA A 12 -20.07 6.41 7.48
CA ALA A 12 -18.99 5.60 8.01
C ALA A 12 -17.69 6.40 7.96
N ALA A 13 -17.15 6.76 9.11
CA ALA A 13 -15.96 7.58 9.23
C ALA A 13 -14.82 6.88 8.49
N SER A 14 -14.33 7.48 7.41
CA SER A 14 -13.18 6.98 6.67
C SER A 14 -11.98 6.92 7.60
N THR A 15 -11.48 5.72 7.86
CA THR A 15 -10.29 5.53 8.70
C THR A 15 -9.07 6.00 7.92
N THR A 16 -8.31 6.95 8.49
CA THR A 16 -7.04 7.42 7.93
C THR A 16 -5.88 6.94 8.78
N LEU A 17 -4.67 6.82 8.21
CA LEU A 17 -3.45 6.47 8.93
C LEU A 17 -2.35 7.49 8.58
N ASP A 18 -1.71 8.01 9.62
CA ASP A 18 -0.46 8.76 9.48
C ASP A 18 0.75 7.82 9.35
N ILE A 19 1.94 8.39 9.14
CA ILE A 19 3.16 7.60 8.93
C ILE A 19 3.52 6.73 10.15
N ASN A 20 3.28 7.19 11.37
CA ASN A 20 3.59 6.42 12.56
C ASN A 20 2.66 5.21 12.69
N GLN A 21 1.39 5.39 12.36
CA GLN A 21 0.41 4.30 12.33
C GLN A 21 0.73 3.29 11.23
N ILE A 22 1.15 3.76 10.04
CA ILE A 22 1.62 2.89 8.96
C ILE A 22 2.83 2.08 9.40
N MET A 23 3.82 2.70 10.04
CA MET A 23 5.01 2.02 10.56
C MET A 23 4.71 1.03 11.69
N ALA A 24 3.62 1.23 12.43
CA ALA A 24 3.14 0.28 13.43
C ALA A 24 2.46 -0.96 12.82
N ILE A 25 2.07 -0.89 11.55
CA ILE A 25 1.41 -1.99 10.83
C ILE A 25 2.38 -2.71 9.91
N LEU A 26 3.14 -1.95 9.08
CA LEU A 26 4.08 -2.50 8.11
C LEU A 26 5.48 -2.67 8.70
N PRO A 27 6.18 -3.78 8.39
CA PRO A 27 7.57 -3.98 8.85
C PRO A 27 8.59 -3.17 8.05
N HIS A 28 8.22 -2.64 6.90
CA HIS A 28 9.07 -1.89 5.98
C HIS A 28 9.64 -0.62 6.66
N ARG A 29 10.88 -0.25 6.31
CA ARG A 29 11.56 0.96 6.77
C ARG A 29 12.33 1.60 5.63
N TYR A 30 12.88 2.79 5.85
CA TYR A 30 13.77 3.44 4.90
C TYR A 30 14.86 2.49 4.39
N PRO A 31 15.16 2.44 3.09
CA PRO A 31 14.58 3.23 2.00
C PRO A 31 13.37 2.57 1.32
N PHE A 32 12.78 1.54 1.91
CA PHE A 32 11.79 0.67 1.26
C PHE A 32 10.35 0.84 1.76
N LEU A 33 10.09 1.75 2.68
CA LEU A 33 8.73 2.15 3.04
C LEU A 33 8.23 3.18 2.01
N LEU A 34 7.25 2.78 1.18
CA LEU A 34 6.87 3.54 -0.01
C LEU A 34 5.51 4.25 0.09
N ILE A 35 4.79 4.13 1.20
CA ILE A 35 3.53 4.86 1.42
C ILE A 35 3.68 5.85 2.57
N ASP A 36 3.18 7.06 2.38
CA ASP A 36 3.36 8.17 3.31
C ASP A 36 2.11 8.45 4.15
N ARG A 37 0.94 8.13 3.61
CA ARG A 37 -0.36 8.33 4.27
C ARG A 37 -1.41 7.39 3.71
N VAL A 38 -2.32 6.97 4.57
CA VAL A 38 -3.57 6.33 4.15
C VAL A 38 -4.70 7.34 4.36
N VAL A 39 -5.48 7.59 3.32
CA VAL A 39 -6.56 8.60 3.32
C VAL A 39 -7.95 7.98 3.38
N GLU A 40 -8.06 6.68 3.11
CA GLU A 40 -9.33 5.95 3.15
C GLU A 40 -9.08 4.47 3.40
N ILE A 41 -9.83 3.86 4.30
CA ILE A 41 -9.90 2.41 4.49
C ILE A 41 -11.36 1.99 4.55
N GLU A 42 -11.72 1.07 3.68
CA GLU A 42 -12.92 0.24 3.79
C GLU A 42 -12.46 -1.18 4.16
N ARG A 43 -12.74 -1.57 5.40
CA ARG A 43 -12.19 -2.81 5.98
C ARG A 43 -12.41 -4.01 5.08
N LYS A 44 -11.34 -4.77 4.83
CA LYS A 44 -11.30 -5.98 4.00
C LYS A 44 -11.65 -5.79 2.53
N GLN A 45 -11.93 -4.58 2.08
CA GLN A 45 -12.39 -4.31 0.73
C GLN A 45 -11.44 -3.39 -0.05
N ARG A 46 -11.10 -2.22 0.52
CA ARG A 46 -10.42 -1.18 -0.22
C ARG A 46 -9.55 -0.31 0.66
N ILE A 47 -8.46 0.18 0.09
CA ILE A 47 -7.60 1.19 0.72
C ILE A 47 -7.15 2.23 -0.32
N VAL A 48 -7.05 3.47 0.10
CA VAL A 48 -6.43 4.55 -0.67
C VAL A 48 -5.26 5.12 0.12
N ALA A 49 -4.07 5.04 -0.47
CA ALA A 49 -2.83 5.55 0.10
C ALA A 49 -2.19 6.60 -0.80
N LEU A 50 -1.33 7.42 -0.22
CA LEU A 50 -0.53 8.42 -0.92
C LEU A 50 0.95 8.11 -0.77
N LYS A 51 1.69 8.27 -1.88
CA LYS A 51 3.13 8.33 -1.92
C LYS A 51 3.58 9.66 -2.50
N ASN A 52 4.40 10.38 -1.77
CA ASN A 52 5.07 11.57 -2.29
C ASN A 52 6.41 11.16 -2.93
N VAL A 53 6.63 11.58 -4.16
CA VAL A 53 7.85 11.25 -4.91
C VAL A 53 8.82 12.41 -4.82
N SER A 54 10.00 12.18 -4.20
CA SER A 54 11.04 13.17 -4.00
C SER A 54 12.33 12.76 -4.70
N ILE A 55 13.06 13.75 -5.24
CA ILE A 55 14.41 13.53 -5.80
C ILE A 55 15.40 12.95 -4.74
N ASN A 56 15.10 13.10 -3.46
CA ASN A 56 15.91 12.57 -2.38
C ASN A 56 15.78 11.04 -2.18
N GLU A 57 14.93 10.37 -2.96
CA GLU A 57 14.82 8.92 -2.89
C GLU A 57 16.05 8.26 -3.57
N PRO A 58 16.69 7.26 -2.91
CA PRO A 58 17.97 6.70 -3.37
C PRO A 58 17.94 6.12 -4.78
N PHE A 59 16.81 5.58 -5.23
CA PHE A 59 16.72 4.93 -6.55
C PHE A 59 16.88 5.90 -7.72
N PHE A 60 16.64 7.21 -7.54
CA PHE A 60 16.81 8.19 -8.62
C PHE A 60 18.28 8.41 -9.01
N GLN A 61 19.25 8.05 -8.15
CA GLN A 61 20.66 8.12 -8.50
C GLN A 61 21.04 7.20 -9.65
N GLY A 62 20.34 6.07 -9.77
CA GLY A 62 20.60 5.06 -10.78
C GLY A 62 19.50 4.93 -11.86
N HIS A 63 18.32 5.46 -11.61
CA HIS A 63 17.16 5.24 -12.49
C HIS A 63 16.48 6.54 -12.93
N PHE A 64 17.06 7.36 -13.81
CA PHE A 64 18.35 7.22 -14.47
C PHE A 64 19.13 8.51 -14.31
N PRO A 65 20.48 8.52 -14.38
CA PRO A 65 21.26 9.74 -14.28
C PRO A 65 20.78 10.79 -15.30
N GLY A 66 20.41 12.00 -14.79
CA GLY A 66 19.88 13.07 -15.62
C GLY A 66 18.44 12.90 -16.13
N PHE A 67 17.81 11.76 -15.84
CA PHE A 67 16.43 11.47 -16.26
C PHE A 67 15.72 10.65 -15.18
N PRO A 68 15.33 11.27 -14.05
CA PRO A 68 14.77 10.56 -12.92
C PRO A 68 13.34 10.09 -13.21
N ILE A 69 13.16 8.78 -13.22
CA ILE A 69 11.85 8.12 -13.32
C ILE A 69 11.73 7.12 -12.18
N MET A 70 10.61 7.13 -11.47
CA MET A 70 10.34 6.11 -10.46
C MET A 70 10.26 4.73 -11.13
N PRO A 71 11.03 3.74 -10.66
CA PRO A 71 10.95 2.38 -11.20
C PRO A 71 9.51 1.84 -11.12
N GLY A 72 9.00 1.34 -12.24
CA GLY A 72 7.62 0.83 -12.31
C GLY A 72 7.36 -0.30 -11.32
N VAL A 73 8.35 -1.17 -11.11
CA VAL A 73 8.26 -2.26 -10.13
C VAL A 73 8.10 -1.76 -8.69
N LEU A 74 8.62 -0.57 -8.37
CA LEU A 74 8.41 0.05 -7.05
C LEU A 74 7.01 0.66 -6.91
N MET A 75 6.34 1.02 -8.00
CA MET A 75 4.90 1.36 -7.93
C MET A 75 4.06 0.14 -7.57
N ILE A 76 4.39 -1.03 -8.11
CA ILE A 76 3.73 -2.30 -7.73
C ILE A 76 4.02 -2.62 -6.26
N GLU A 77 5.26 -2.44 -5.80
CA GLU A 77 5.60 -2.60 -4.39
C GLU A 77 4.79 -1.65 -3.49
N ALA A 78 4.65 -0.38 -3.87
CA ALA A 78 3.84 0.58 -3.13
C ALA A 78 2.36 0.17 -3.06
N MET A 79 1.80 -0.40 -4.14
CA MET A 79 0.46 -0.98 -4.14
C MET A 79 0.36 -2.16 -3.17
N ALA A 80 1.37 -3.04 -3.16
CA ALA A 80 1.42 -4.18 -2.25
C ALA A 80 1.53 -3.73 -0.78
N GLN A 81 2.30 -2.70 -0.50
CA GLN A 81 2.40 -2.13 0.86
C GLN A 81 1.06 -1.51 1.30
N ALA A 82 0.37 -0.79 0.43
CA ALA A 82 -0.96 -0.28 0.72
C ALA A 82 -1.95 -1.43 1.03
N GLY A 83 -1.98 -2.45 0.19
CA GLY A 83 -2.77 -3.66 0.43
C GLY A 83 -2.36 -4.38 1.71
N GLY A 84 -1.06 -4.41 2.00
CA GLY A 84 -0.51 -4.95 3.24
C GLY A 84 -1.01 -4.20 4.48
N ALA A 85 -1.05 -2.88 4.43
CA ALA A 85 -1.61 -2.07 5.51
C ALA A 85 -3.09 -2.40 5.76
N LEU A 86 -3.87 -2.58 4.69
CA LEU A 86 -5.27 -3.01 4.79
C LEU A 86 -5.41 -4.37 5.47
N LEU A 87 -4.61 -5.35 5.03
CA LEU A 87 -4.72 -6.74 5.49
C LEU A 87 -4.18 -6.92 6.90
N LEU A 88 -3.00 -6.41 7.18
CA LEU A 88 -2.33 -6.57 8.48
C LEU A 88 -3.08 -5.87 9.62
N THR A 89 -3.89 -4.88 9.32
CA THR A 89 -4.81 -4.27 10.29
C THR A 89 -5.82 -5.28 10.84
N GLU A 90 -6.17 -6.28 10.05
CA GLU A 90 -7.13 -7.33 10.41
C GLU A 90 -6.47 -8.56 11.06
N ILE A 91 -5.15 -8.62 11.14
CA ILE A 91 -4.39 -9.78 11.64
C ILE A 91 -3.90 -9.50 13.06
N PRO A 92 -4.42 -10.20 14.10
CA PRO A 92 -4.06 -9.94 15.49
C PRO A 92 -2.59 -10.17 15.81
N ASP A 93 -1.98 -11.21 15.22
CA ASP A 93 -0.59 -11.61 15.41
C ASP A 93 0.34 -11.16 14.26
N ARG A 94 0.03 -10.01 13.63
CA ARG A 94 0.75 -9.49 12.47
C ARG A 94 2.26 -9.32 12.68
N ASP A 95 2.70 -9.05 13.90
CA ASP A 95 4.13 -8.84 14.20
C ASP A 95 4.96 -10.13 14.04
N SER A 96 4.30 -11.28 14.09
CA SER A 96 4.89 -12.60 13.84
C SER A 96 4.81 -13.04 12.38
N LYS A 97 4.32 -12.20 11.48
CA LYS A 97 4.05 -12.54 10.09
C LYS A 97 4.66 -11.54 9.12
N LEU A 98 4.93 -12.03 7.92
CA LEU A 98 5.32 -11.22 6.76
C LEU A 98 4.34 -11.48 5.63
N MET A 99 4.05 -10.44 4.87
CA MET A 99 3.33 -10.57 3.61
C MET A 99 4.33 -10.58 2.46
N VAL A 100 4.33 -11.65 1.70
CA VAL A 100 5.25 -11.84 0.57
C VAL A 100 4.48 -12.00 -0.73
N PHE A 101 5.05 -11.51 -1.84
CA PHE A 101 4.50 -11.75 -3.17
C PHE A 101 4.47 -13.24 -3.51
N THR A 102 3.38 -13.70 -4.12
CA THR A 102 3.27 -15.01 -4.75
C THR A 102 3.01 -14.90 -6.25
N GLY A 103 2.58 -13.75 -6.73
CA GLY A 103 2.39 -13.50 -8.15
C GLY A 103 2.02 -12.06 -8.45
N ILE A 104 2.36 -11.64 -9.66
CA ILE A 104 1.98 -10.35 -10.24
C ILE A 104 1.43 -10.65 -11.64
N GLU A 105 0.22 -10.20 -11.92
CA GLU A 105 -0.47 -10.42 -13.18
C GLU A 105 -0.90 -9.08 -13.77
N ARG A 106 -0.98 -9.01 -15.09
CA ARG A 106 -1.52 -7.88 -15.84
C ARG A 106 -0.89 -6.54 -15.48
N ALA A 107 0.39 -6.53 -15.09
CA ALA A 107 1.12 -5.29 -14.82
C ALA A 107 1.18 -4.43 -16.08
N ARG A 108 0.80 -3.16 -15.96
CA ARG A 108 0.89 -2.16 -17.02
C ARG A 108 1.42 -0.86 -16.46
N PHE A 109 2.36 -0.27 -17.17
CA PHE A 109 2.96 1.02 -16.88
C PHE A 109 2.58 1.98 -18.00
N ARG A 110 1.79 2.99 -17.67
CA ARG A 110 1.13 3.85 -18.68
C ARG A 110 1.70 5.25 -18.73
N LYS A 111 2.22 5.73 -17.60
CA LYS A 111 2.77 7.08 -17.47
C LYS A 111 3.98 7.05 -16.55
N PRO A 112 5.10 7.70 -16.94
CA PRO A 112 6.23 7.91 -16.03
C PRO A 112 5.79 8.70 -14.78
N VAL A 113 6.34 8.32 -13.64
CA VAL A 113 6.22 9.04 -12.37
C VAL A 113 7.58 9.66 -12.07
N THR A 114 7.62 10.95 -11.78
CA THR A 114 8.84 11.73 -11.63
C THR A 114 8.86 12.47 -10.30
N PRO A 115 10.03 12.94 -9.83
CA PRO A 115 10.11 13.76 -8.63
C PRO A 115 9.17 14.98 -8.70
N GLY A 116 8.45 15.23 -7.61
CA GLY A 116 7.41 16.25 -7.51
C GLY A 116 5.99 15.71 -7.68
N ASP A 117 5.82 14.50 -8.20
CA ASP A 117 4.50 13.86 -8.29
C ASP A 117 4.03 13.35 -6.91
N GLN A 118 2.73 13.43 -6.68
CA GLN A 118 2.06 12.67 -5.62
C GLN A 118 1.28 11.53 -6.28
N VAL A 119 1.59 10.30 -5.89
CA VAL A 119 0.92 9.09 -6.39
C VAL A 119 -0.20 8.71 -5.45
N LYS A 120 -1.42 8.70 -5.97
CA LYS A 120 -2.58 8.12 -5.29
C LYS A 120 -2.67 6.63 -5.65
N ILE A 121 -2.61 5.79 -4.64
CA ILE A 121 -2.64 4.34 -4.77
C ILE A 121 -4.00 3.85 -4.28
N VAL A 122 -4.72 3.16 -5.14
CA VAL A 122 -6.01 2.52 -4.82
C VAL A 122 -5.82 1.02 -4.92
N VAL A 123 -6.13 0.30 -3.86
CA VAL A 123 -6.07 -1.17 -3.84
C VAL A 123 -7.43 -1.73 -3.44
N GLU A 124 -7.94 -2.65 -4.23
CA GLU A 124 -9.19 -3.36 -4.01
C GLU A 124 -8.93 -4.86 -3.82
N VAL A 125 -9.56 -5.44 -2.81
CA VAL A 125 -9.44 -6.88 -2.54
C VAL A 125 -10.36 -7.64 -3.49
N LEU A 126 -9.78 -8.51 -4.32
CA LEU A 126 -10.52 -9.39 -5.22
C LEU A 126 -10.88 -10.72 -4.55
N ALA A 127 -9.99 -11.26 -3.74
CA ALA A 127 -10.21 -12.46 -2.96
C ALA A 127 -9.30 -12.46 -1.74
N TRP A 128 -9.87 -12.87 -0.59
CA TRP A 128 -9.11 -13.05 0.64
C TRP A 128 -9.44 -14.40 1.25
N ARG A 129 -8.43 -15.20 1.45
CA ARG A 129 -8.49 -16.47 2.18
C ARG A 129 -7.49 -16.40 3.33
N SER A 130 -7.64 -17.25 4.33
CA SER A 130 -6.92 -17.16 5.62
C SER A 130 -5.44 -16.73 5.56
N MET A 131 -4.68 -17.23 4.58
CA MET A 131 -3.24 -16.99 4.44
C MET A 131 -2.85 -16.40 3.08
N ALA A 132 -3.82 -16.09 2.21
CA ALA A 132 -3.57 -15.59 0.86
C ALA A 132 -4.58 -14.52 0.47
N VAL A 133 -4.09 -13.53 -0.26
CA VAL A 133 -4.92 -12.45 -0.80
C VAL A 133 -4.58 -12.20 -2.26
N ARG A 134 -5.59 -11.83 -3.03
CA ARG A 134 -5.47 -11.35 -4.39
C ARG A 134 -6.14 -9.97 -4.49
N MET A 135 -5.40 -8.99 -4.99
CA MET A 135 -5.80 -7.58 -4.99
C MET A 135 -5.57 -6.96 -6.36
N GLU A 136 -6.38 -6.00 -6.73
CA GLU A 136 -6.12 -5.10 -7.86
C GLU A 136 -5.56 -3.79 -7.32
N GLY A 137 -4.40 -3.36 -7.82
CA GLY A 137 -3.78 -2.09 -7.50
C GLY A 137 -3.77 -1.15 -8.69
N LYS A 138 -4.06 0.12 -8.45
CA LYS A 138 -3.99 1.21 -9.42
C LYS A 138 -3.28 2.41 -8.82
N ALA A 139 -2.33 2.98 -9.56
CA ALA A 139 -1.57 4.17 -9.17
C ALA A 139 -1.90 5.32 -10.12
N TYR A 140 -2.24 6.47 -9.54
CA TYR A 140 -2.64 7.67 -10.29
C TYR A 140 -1.73 8.86 -9.94
N VAL A 141 -1.42 9.67 -10.94
CA VAL A 141 -0.87 11.02 -10.76
C VAL A 141 -1.91 12.01 -11.26
N GLY A 142 -2.48 12.80 -10.34
CA GLY A 142 -3.71 13.52 -10.61
C GLY A 142 -4.83 12.54 -10.97
N GLU A 143 -5.47 12.75 -12.11
CA GLU A 143 -6.52 11.86 -12.62
C GLU A 143 -6.00 10.79 -13.61
N LYS A 144 -4.70 10.81 -13.92
CA LYS A 144 -4.12 9.91 -14.93
C LYS A 144 -3.61 8.63 -14.29
N LEU A 145 -4.09 7.48 -14.79
CA LEU A 145 -3.59 6.18 -14.42
C LEU A 145 -2.13 6.02 -14.89
N ALA A 146 -1.22 5.87 -13.93
CA ALA A 146 0.20 5.69 -14.19
C ALA A 146 0.60 4.22 -14.26
N ALA A 147 0.07 3.39 -13.37
CA ALA A 147 0.33 1.95 -13.37
C ALA A 147 -0.86 1.18 -12.78
N GLU A 148 -0.97 -0.08 -13.15
CA GLU A 148 -1.94 -1.02 -12.60
C GLU A 148 -1.36 -2.44 -12.59
N ALA A 149 -1.80 -3.26 -11.65
CA ALA A 149 -1.47 -4.68 -11.59
C ALA A 149 -2.50 -5.44 -10.75
N ILE A 150 -2.55 -6.75 -10.97
CA ILE A 150 -3.16 -7.70 -10.03
C ILE A 150 -2.03 -8.34 -9.24
N ILE A 151 -2.14 -8.31 -7.92
CA ILE A 151 -1.11 -8.74 -6.98
C ILE A 151 -1.67 -9.86 -6.13
N SER A 152 -0.92 -10.95 -6.05
CA SER A 152 -1.19 -12.04 -5.12
C SER A 152 -0.10 -12.08 -4.06
N CYS A 153 -0.50 -12.20 -2.80
CA CYS A 153 0.39 -12.28 -1.66
C CYS A 153 -0.04 -13.41 -0.72
N ALA A 154 0.93 -13.91 0.05
CA ALA A 154 0.70 -14.84 1.14
C ALA A 154 1.25 -14.30 2.45
N LEU A 155 0.59 -14.63 3.56
CA LEU A 155 1.09 -14.41 4.90
C LEU A 155 1.95 -15.61 5.30
N VAL A 156 3.20 -15.34 5.64
CA VAL A 156 4.16 -16.35 6.09
C VAL A 156 4.67 -16.04 7.49
N PRO A 157 5.02 -17.04 8.31
CA PRO A 157 5.62 -16.79 9.62
C PRO A 157 6.94 -16.02 9.46
N ARG A 158 7.14 -15.02 10.33
CA ARG A 158 8.43 -14.35 10.48
C ARG A 158 9.32 -15.21 11.36
N THR A 159 10.24 -15.97 10.75
CA THR A 159 11.22 -16.76 11.51
C THR A 159 12.28 -15.84 12.10
N THR A 160 12.44 -15.89 13.42
CA THR A 160 13.56 -15.27 14.11
C THR A 160 14.49 -16.38 14.62
N ASN A 161 15.80 -16.11 14.67
CA ASN A 161 16.76 -16.99 15.35
C ASN A 161 16.40 -17.08 16.84
N LYS A 162 16.95 -18.09 17.53
CA LYS A 162 16.82 -18.24 18.99
C LYS A 162 17.26 -16.99 19.78
N ASP A 163 18.03 -16.11 19.15
CA ASP A 163 18.52 -14.85 19.69
C ASP A 163 17.64 -13.63 19.31
N GLY A 164 16.46 -13.86 18.73
CA GLY A 164 15.52 -12.80 18.35
C GLY A 164 15.90 -12.03 17.07
N ASN A 165 16.94 -12.44 16.37
CA ASN A 165 17.39 -11.77 15.16
C ASN A 165 16.70 -12.38 13.91
N PRO A 166 16.19 -11.57 12.97
CA PRO A 166 15.57 -12.10 11.75
C PRO A 166 16.58 -12.88 10.93
N GLN A 167 16.17 -14.05 10.45
CA GLN A 167 16.95 -14.77 9.44
C GLN A 167 16.77 -14.04 8.11
N GLY A 168 17.88 -13.57 7.54
CA GLY A 168 17.95 -12.99 6.21
C GLY A 168 17.73 -14.02 5.10
#